data_967612f27e9322216cb23f053561f165
#
_entry.id   967612f27e9322216cb23f053561f165
#
_cell.length_a   1.000
_cell.length_b   1.000
_cell.length_c   1.000
_cell.angle_alpha   90.00
_cell.angle_beta   90.00
_cell.angle_gamma   90.00
#
_symmetry.space_group_name_H-M   'P 1'
#
loop_
_entity.id
_entity.type
_entity.pdbx_description
1 polymer ?
#
loop_
_entity_poly.entity_id
_entity_poly.type
_entity_poly.pdbx_seq_one_letter_code
_entity_poly.pdbx_strand_id
1 'polypeptide(L)'
;MEDCEPLFAKLNGIKLEDMNISEVESGIEKIYEKLANCNAIKFTGASKLMSLEIPELFVMWDMAIRERYGIKGQDSKNYIEFLNRVKDATKGVVWEKNKLGVPLAKAIDEYNYVTITLGMDL
;
A
#
# COMPACT_ATOMS: atom_id res chain seq x y z
N MET A 1 7.16 14.23 -7.77
CA MET A 1 6.42 13.15 -8.46
C MET A 1 6.97 12.82 -9.84
N GLU A 2 7.50 13.79 -10.56
CA GLU A 2 8.08 13.53 -11.89
C GLU A 2 9.15 12.45 -11.90
N ASP A 3 10.02 12.43 -10.89
CA ASP A 3 11.09 11.43 -10.77
C ASP A 3 10.56 10.02 -10.50
N CYS A 4 9.33 9.90 -10.03
CA CYS A 4 8.71 8.62 -9.72
C CYS A 4 7.85 8.08 -10.86
N GLU A 5 7.48 8.90 -11.85
CA GLU A 5 6.62 8.48 -12.95
C GLU A 5 7.09 7.22 -13.68
N PRO A 6 8.39 7.11 -14.07
CA PRO A 6 8.85 5.90 -14.73
C PRO A 6 8.74 4.65 -13.84
N LEU A 7 8.90 4.82 -12.53
CA LEU A 7 8.77 3.73 -11.58
C LEU A 7 7.31 3.30 -11.41
N PHE A 8 6.41 4.26 -11.32
CA PHE A 8 4.97 3.98 -11.27
C PHE A 8 4.49 3.32 -12.56
N ALA A 9 4.99 3.76 -13.71
CA ALA A 9 4.61 3.18 -15.00
C ALA A 9 4.92 1.69 -15.07
N LYS A 10 6.04 1.25 -14.47
CA LYS A 10 6.42 -0.16 -14.44
C LYS A 10 5.49 -1.00 -13.58
N LEU A 11 4.83 -0.40 -12.61
CA LEU A 11 3.94 -1.08 -11.67
C LEU A 11 2.48 -0.94 -12.05
N ASN A 12 2.17 -0.11 -13.02
CA ASN A 12 0.79 0.11 -13.45
C ASN A 12 0.18 -1.19 -13.98
N GLY A 13 -1.05 -1.47 -13.56
CA GLY A 13 -1.75 -2.70 -13.95
C GLY A 13 -1.52 -3.89 -13.03
N ILE A 14 -0.58 -3.79 -12.09
CA ILE A 14 -0.36 -4.83 -11.10
C ILE A 14 -1.33 -4.64 -9.94
N LYS A 15 -2.03 -5.71 -9.55
CA LYS A 15 -2.94 -5.71 -8.42
C LYS A 15 -2.29 -6.32 -7.19
N LEU A 16 -2.70 -5.87 -6.01
CA LEU A 16 -2.15 -6.38 -4.75
C LEU A 16 -2.27 -7.91 -4.66
N GLU A 17 -3.45 -8.45 -4.98
CA GLU A 17 -3.73 -9.87 -4.89
C GLU A 17 -2.90 -10.72 -5.86
N ASP A 18 -2.44 -10.13 -6.96
CA ASP A 18 -1.66 -10.81 -8.01
C ASP A 18 -0.17 -10.52 -7.95
N MET A 19 0.24 -9.65 -7.03
CA MET A 19 1.61 -9.17 -6.92
C MET A 19 2.59 -10.29 -6.58
N ASN A 20 3.69 -10.39 -7.34
CA ASN A 20 4.85 -11.18 -6.97
C ASN A 20 5.88 -10.25 -6.36
N ILE A 21 6.03 -10.29 -5.03
CA ILE A 21 6.84 -9.32 -4.30
C ILE A 21 8.30 -9.34 -4.76
N SER A 22 8.85 -10.49 -5.09
CA SER A 22 10.25 -10.58 -5.52
C SER A 22 10.51 -9.86 -6.84
N GLU A 23 9.49 -9.70 -7.68
CA GLU A 23 9.62 -8.99 -8.96
C GLU A 23 9.45 -7.47 -8.81
N VAL A 24 8.63 -7.02 -7.85
CA VAL A 24 8.27 -5.60 -7.71
C VAL A 24 8.95 -4.91 -6.54
N GLU A 25 9.58 -5.66 -5.65
CA GLU A 25 10.17 -5.15 -4.42
C GLU A 25 11.10 -3.95 -4.64
N SER A 26 12.03 -4.07 -5.59
CA SER A 26 12.98 -3.01 -5.87
C SER A 26 12.31 -1.71 -6.33
N GLY A 27 11.29 -1.83 -7.20
CA GLY A 27 10.54 -0.67 -7.66
C GLY A 27 9.76 0.02 -6.54
N ILE A 28 9.12 -0.77 -5.70
CA ILE A 28 8.36 -0.25 -4.55
C ILE A 28 9.29 0.45 -3.56
N GLU A 29 10.44 -0.17 -3.24
CA GLU A 29 11.43 0.44 -2.34
C GLU A 29 11.90 1.80 -2.86
N LYS A 30 12.23 1.88 -4.15
CA LYS A 30 12.71 3.11 -4.75
C LYS A 30 11.68 4.23 -4.71
N ILE A 31 10.43 3.92 -5.03
CA ILE A 31 9.35 4.92 -4.98
C ILE A 31 9.14 5.39 -3.55
N TYR A 32 9.02 4.45 -2.63
CA TYR A 32 8.80 4.77 -1.21
C TYR A 32 9.91 5.65 -0.64
N GLU A 33 11.16 5.29 -0.90
CA GLU A 33 12.30 6.06 -0.40
C GLU A 33 12.36 7.47 -0.98
N LYS A 34 12.09 7.62 -2.27
CA LYS A 34 12.07 8.94 -2.90
C LYS A 34 10.98 9.83 -2.32
N LEU A 35 9.78 9.30 -2.13
CA LEU A 35 8.68 10.05 -1.57
C LEU A 35 8.88 10.35 -0.08
N ALA A 36 9.36 9.38 0.68
CA ALA A 36 9.57 9.53 2.12
C ALA A 36 10.68 10.53 2.44
N ASN A 37 11.67 10.68 1.56
CA ASN A 37 12.75 11.64 1.74
C ASN A 37 12.35 13.08 1.41
N CYS A 38 11.18 13.28 0.82
CA CYS A 38 10.64 14.61 0.60
C CYS A 38 10.13 15.17 1.93
N ASN A 39 10.67 16.32 2.37
CA ASN A 39 10.34 16.90 3.68
C ASN A 39 8.84 17.14 3.90
N ALA A 40 8.09 17.42 2.84
CA ALA A 40 6.67 17.68 2.92
C ALA A 40 5.81 16.41 2.94
N ILE A 41 6.36 15.28 2.55
CA ILE A 41 5.60 14.04 2.35
C ILE A 41 5.79 13.06 3.51
N LYS A 42 7.03 12.75 3.87
CA LYS A 42 7.40 11.79 4.92
C LYS A 42 6.82 10.39 4.67
N PHE A 43 6.90 9.51 5.67
CA PHE A 43 6.57 8.08 5.51
C PHE A 43 5.08 7.81 5.31
N THR A 44 4.23 8.45 6.10
CA THR A 44 2.78 8.27 5.95
C THR A 44 2.30 8.86 4.63
N GLY A 45 2.80 10.04 4.29
CA GLY A 45 2.47 10.69 3.03
C GLY A 45 2.94 9.89 1.82
N ALA A 46 4.10 9.23 1.91
CA ALA A 46 4.59 8.38 0.82
C ALA A 46 3.60 7.27 0.49
N SER A 47 3.15 6.51 1.49
CA SER A 47 2.19 5.43 1.26
C SER A 47 0.86 5.94 0.74
N LYS A 48 0.42 7.10 1.22
CA LYS A 48 -0.83 7.72 0.76
C LYS A 48 -0.74 8.11 -0.72
N LEU A 49 0.35 8.74 -1.14
CA LEU A 49 0.54 9.11 -2.53
C LEU A 49 0.63 7.88 -3.44
N MET A 50 1.34 6.84 -2.99
CA MET A 50 1.42 5.59 -3.75
C MET A 50 0.03 4.97 -3.93
N SER A 51 -0.79 4.96 -2.89
CA SER A 51 -2.15 4.41 -2.97
C SER A 51 -3.06 5.24 -3.88
N LEU A 52 -2.82 6.54 -3.99
CA LEU A 52 -3.57 7.40 -4.91
C LEU A 52 -3.16 7.16 -6.36
N GLU A 53 -1.87 6.90 -6.60
CA GLU A 53 -1.36 6.67 -7.96
C GLU A 53 -1.72 5.30 -8.51
N ILE A 54 -1.59 4.25 -7.69
CA ILE A 54 -1.94 2.88 -8.09
C ILE A 54 -2.81 2.25 -7.00
N PRO A 55 -4.10 2.61 -6.94
CA PRO A 55 -4.98 2.11 -5.88
C PRO A 55 -5.24 0.60 -5.96
N GLU A 56 -4.93 -0.03 -7.07
CA GLU A 56 -5.07 -1.48 -7.22
C GLU A 56 -3.94 -2.25 -6.53
N LEU A 57 -2.80 -1.61 -6.28
CA LEU A 57 -1.61 -2.26 -5.73
C LEU A 57 -1.29 -1.80 -4.32
N PHE A 58 -1.34 -0.50 -4.04
CA PHE A 58 -0.83 0.07 -2.80
C PHE A 58 -1.90 0.33 -1.76
N VAL A 59 -1.56 0.01 -0.51
CA VAL A 59 -2.39 0.27 0.67
C VAL A 59 -1.66 1.31 1.52
N MET A 60 -2.39 2.32 1.98
CA MET A 60 -1.89 3.36 2.85
C MET A 60 -1.63 2.81 4.25
N TRP A 61 -0.63 3.35 4.94
CA TRP A 61 -0.44 3.08 6.36
C TRP A 61 -0.18 4.35 7.15
N ASP A 62 -0.50 4.29 8.43
CA ASP A 62 -0.11 5.29 9.41
C ASP A 62 0.45 4.54 10.64
N MET A 63 0.77 5.27 11.70
CA MET A 63 1.33 4.64 12.90
C MET A 63 0.38 3.61 13.51
N ALA A 64 -0.92 3.92 13.58
CA ALA A 64 -1.90 3.01 14.15
C ALA A 64 -2.05 1.74 13.32
N ILE A 65 -2.06 1.86 11.99
CA ILE A 65 -2.15 0.72 11.08
C ILE A 65 -0.89 -0.14 11.19
N ARG A 66 0.30 0.47 11.21
CA ARG A 66 1.56 -0.26 11.37
C ARG A 66 1.58 -1.08 12.65
N GLU A 67 1.17 -0.47 13.75
CA GLU A 67 1.13 -1.15 15.05
C GLU A 67 0.18 -2.33 15.03
N ARG A 68 -0.99 -2.16 14.42
CA ARG A 68 -1.98 -3.23 14.31
C ARG A 68 -1.46 -4.42 13.51
N TYR A 69 -0.64 -4.18 12.50
CA TYR A 69 -0.03 -5.23 11.69
C TYR A 69 1.28 -5.76 12.28
N GLY A 70 1.69 -5.23 13.44
CA GLY A 70 2.88 -5.72 14.14
C GLY A 70 4.19 -5.26 13.53
N ILE A 71 4.20 -4.16 12.80
CA ILE A 71 5.39 -3.65 12.12
C ILE A 71 5.95 -2.48 12.91
N LYS A 72 7.19 -2.60 13.37
CA LYS A 72 7.81 -1.61 14.26
C LYS A 72 8.49 -0.46 13.54
N GLY A 73 8.99 -0.67 12.34
CA GLY A 73 9.68 0.37 11.57
C GLY A 73 8.79 1.01 10.53
N GLN A 74 9.34 2.00 9.82
CA GLN A 74 8.60 2.73 8.79
C GLN A 74 9.44 2.98 7.54
N ASP A 75 10.52 2.24 7.34
CA ASP A 75 11.34 2.34 6.13
C ASP A 75 10.72 1.55 4.97
N SER A 76 11.38 1.58 3.82
CA SER A 76 10.88 0.92 2.61
C SER A 76 10.72 -0.59 2.78
N LYS A 77 11.63 -1.24 3.49
CA LYS A 77 11.54 -2.67 3.75
C LYS A 77 10.37 -3.00 4.65
N ASN A 78 10.10 -2.15 5.65
CA ASN A 78 8.94 -2.31 6.52
C ASN A 78 7.64 -2.13 5.74
N TYR A 79 7.61 -1.21 4.79
CA TYR A 79 6.43 -1.02 3.95
C TYR A 79 6.16 -2.25 3.07
N ILE A 80 7.20 -2.85 2.51
CA ILE A 80 7.08 -4.09 1.74
C ILE A 80 6.57 -5.23 2.62
N GLU A 81 7.09 -5.35 3.84
CA GLU A 81 6.59 -6.33 4.80
C GLU A 81 5.10 -6.12 5.08
N PHE A 82 4.69 -4.86 5.25
CA PHE A 82 3.28 -4.50 5.44
C PHE A 82 2.43 -4.96 4.26
N LEU A 83 2.83 -4.67 3.03
CA LEU A 83 2.10 -5.10 1.83
C LEU A 83 2.00 -6.62 1.76
N ASN A 84 3.07 -7.33 2.12
CA ASN A 84 3.06 -8.79 2.15
C ASN A 84 2.07 -9.32 3.18
N ARG A 85 2.04 -8.73 4.37
CA ARG A 85 1.09 -9.14 5.41
C ARG A 85 -0.35 -8.87 5.01
N VAL A 86 -0.61 -7.75 4.35
CA VAL A 86 -1.94 -7.44 3.82
C VAL A 86 -2.34 -8.46 2.76
N LYS A 87 -1.43 -8.76 1.85
CA LYS A 87 -1.67 -9.77 0.81
C LYS A 87 -1.97 -11.13 1.41
N ASP A 88 -1.16 -11.56 2.39
CA ASP A 88 -1.35 -12.85 3.06
C ASP A 88 -2.68 -12.92 3.81
N ALA A 89 -3.08 -11.84 4.45
CA ALA A 89 -4.34 -11.76 5.18
C ALA A 89 -5.55 -11.90 4.26
N THR A 90 -5.39 -11.57 2.98
CA THR A 90 -6.47 -11.68 1.98
C THR A 90 -6.30 -12.89 1.07
N LYS A 91 -5.35 -13.77 1.37
CA LYS A 91 -5.09 -14.96 0.58
C LYS A 91 -6.34 -15.86 0.54
N GLY A 92 -6.74 -16.24 -0.67
CA GLY A 92 -7.93 -17.05 -0.87
C GLY A 92 -9.22 -16.25 -1.05
N VAL A 93 -9.18 -14.94 -0.85
CA VAL A 93 -10.33 -14.08 -1.12
C VAL A 93 -10.45 -13.88 -2.63
N VAL A 94 -11.65 -14.15 -3.16
CA VAL A 94 -11.95 -13.84 -4.55
C VAL A 94 -12.60 -12.46 -4.59
N TRP A 95 -11.92 -11.51 -5.23
CA TRP A 95 -12.39 -10.14 -5.30
C TRP A 95 -12.77 -9.75 -6.72
N GLU A 96 -14.01 -9.34 -6.90
CA GLU A 96 -14.52 -8.95 -8.21
C GLU A 96 -14.79 -7.43 -8.24
N LYS A 97 -13.84 -6.68 -8.80
CA LYS A 97 -13.94 -5.23 -8.91
C LYS A 97 -15.21 -4.79 -9.64
N ASN A 98 -15.60 -5.52 -10.68
CA ASN A 98 -16.77 -5.17 -11.49
C ASN A 98 -18.08 -5.18 -10.70
N LYS A 99 -18.19 -6.02 -9.67
CA LYS A 99 -19.38 -6.07 -8.82
C LYS A 99 -19.40 -5.00 -7.75
N LEU A 100 -18.22 -4.68 -7.20
CA LEU A 100 -18.08 -3.82 -6.03
C LEU A 100 -17.59 -2.41 -6.36
N GLY A 101 -17.09 -2.23 -7.58
CA GLY A 101 -16.65 -0.91 -8.07
C GLY A 101 -15.29 -0.44 -7.57
N VAL A 102 -14.64 -1.22 -6.68
CA VAL A 102 -13.33 -0.84 -6.13
C VAL A 102 -12.36 -2.03 -6.15
N PRO A 103 -11.06 -1.80 -6.35
CA PRO A 103 -10.07 -2.87 -6.24
C PRO A 103 -9.89 -3.32 -4.79
N LEU A 104 -9.38 -4.54 -4.60
CA LEU A 104 -9.17 -5.13 -3.28
C LEU A 104 -8.29 -4.23 -2.39
N ALA A 105 -7.17 -3.74 -2.93
CA ALA A 105 -6.27 -2.88 -2.16
C ALA A 105 -6.99 -1.62 -1.64
N LYS A 106 -7.85 -1.03 -2.46
CA LYS A 106 -8.62 0.15 -2.06
C LYS A 106 -9.64 -0.17 -0.98
N ALA A 107 -10.30 -1.31 -1.08
CA ALA A 107 -11.26 -1.74 -0.05
C ALA A 107 -10.57 -1.99 1.29
N ILE A 108 -9.38 -2.59 1.27
CA ILE A 108 -8.57 -2.81 2.48
C ILE A 108 -8.15 -1.48 3.08
N ASP A 109 -7.73 -0.54 2.23
CA ASP A 109 -7.32 0.80 2.64
C ASP A 109 -8.43 1.51 3.41
N GLU A 110 -9.64 1.48 2.87
CA GLU A 110 -10.81 2.07 3.54
C GLU A 110 -11.16 1.35 4.84
N TYR A 111 -11.11 0.03 4.84
CA TYR A 111 -11.38 -0.77 6.04
C TYR A 111 -10.39 -0.45 7.14
N ASN A 112 -9.11 -0.42 6.83
CA ASN A 112 -8.06 -0.10 7.80
C ASN A 112 -8.23 1.30 8.36
N TYR A 113 -8.54 2.27 7.51
CA TYR A 113 -8.75 3.65 7.95
C TYR A 113 -9.90 3.75 8.93
N VAL A 114 -11.04 3.15 8.61
CA VAL A 114 -12.24 3.22 9.45
C VAL A 114 -12.05 2.45 10.76
N THR A 115 -11.56 1.20 10.69
CA THR A 115 -11.51 0.33 11.87
C THR A 115 -10.31 0.58 12.76
N ILE A 116 -9.18 0.96 12.19
CA ILE A 116 -7.92 1.12 12.92
C ILE A 116 -7.64 2.59 13.21
N THR A 117 -7.55 3.41 12.16
CA THR A 117 -7.21 4.82 12.31
C THR A 117 -8.28 5.59 13.07
N LEU A 118 -9.54 5.41 12.70
CA LEU A 118 -10.66 6.08 13.37
C LEU A 118 -11.21 5.28 14.57
N GLY A 119 -10.81 4.01 14.71
CA GLY A 119 -11.24 3.17 15.82
C GLY A 119 -12.72 2.83 15.83
N MET A 120 -13.37 2.81 14.67
CA MET A 120 -14.80 2.50 14.56
C MET A 120 -15.03 1.02 14.33
N ASP A 121 -16.03 0.47 14.99
CA ASP A 121 -16.47 -0.91 14.77
C ASP A 121 -17.38 -0.97 13.55
N LEU A 122 -17.22 -2.00 12.76
CA LEU A 122 -18.07 -2.26 11.60
C LEU A 122 -18.92 -3.50 11.78
#